data_4042b5b23b5bce5d5bad4150f42fc011
#
_entry.id   4042b5b23b5bce5d5bad4150f42fc011
#
_cell.length_a   1.000
_cell.length_b   1.000
_cell.length_c   1.000
_cell.angle_alpha   90.00
_cell.angle_beta   90.00
_cell.angle_gamma   90.00
#
_symmetry.space_group_name_H-M   'P 1'
#
loop_
_entity.id
_entity.type
_entity.pdbx_description
1 polymer ?
#
loop_
_entity_poly.entity_id
_entity_poly.type
_entity_poly.pdbx_seq_one_letter_code
_entity_poly.pdbx_strand_id
1 'polypeptide(L)'
;IIIFMLSGIFVGIVGRTSANSVAYFILSLVPPQFAVVVLFVVSCFVSLAMGTSVGTITLIVPIGVAVARVSGFALPVCIGSVMSGAMFGDNLSFISDTTIAACNGQGCEMKDKFKENFFIALPAAIASIVILLVLSVKNYNGGFIEEKYDLIQTVPYILVLIGGIIGFNVFFVLITGILSGSVIMIATGMIAPTDL
;
A
#
# COMPACT_ATOMS: atom_id res chain seq x y z
N ILE A 1 8.24 2.62 16.31
CA ILE A 1 9.21 1.51 16.31
C ILE A 1 8.51 0.18 16.10
N ILE A 2 7.48 -0.18 16.90
CA ILE A 2 6.79 -1.49 16.83
C ILE A 2 6.18 -1.74 15.44
N ILE A 3 5.56 -0.75 14.79
CA ILE A 3 5.01 -0.89 13.44
C ILE A 3 6.11 -1.28 12.45
N PHE A 4 7.26 -0.63 12.49
CA PHE A 4 8.38 -0.95 11.60
C PHE A 4 8.96 -2.34 11.86
N MET A 5 9.00 -2.78 13.12
CA MET A 5 9.40 -4.15 13.47
C MET A 5 8.42 -5.18 12.92
N LEU A 6 7.13 -4.99 13.15
CA LEU A 6 6.09 -5.88 12.63
C LEU A 6 6.06 -5.91 11.10
N SER A 7 6.21 -4.76 10.43
CA SER A 7 6.27 -4.73 8.97
C SER A 7 7.53 -5.40 8.43
N GLY A 8 8.66 -5.28 9.12
CA GLY A 8 9.90 -6.01 8.79
C GLY A 8 9.73 -7.53 8.91
N ILE A 9 9.10 -7.99 9.99
CA ILE A 9 8.75 -9.40 10.20
C ILE A 9 7.80 -9.89 9.10
N PHE A 10 6.75 -9.13 8.80
CA PHE A 10 5.80 -9.45 7.74
C PHE A 10 6.49 -9.63 6.39
N VAL A 11 7.32 -8.66 5.98
CA VAL A 11 8.07 -8.73 4.72
C VAL A 11 9.10 -9.86 4.73
N GLY A 12 9.71 -10.14 5.88
CA GLY A 12 10.65 -11.24 6.06
C GLY A 12 10.00 -12.61 5.86
N ILE A 13 8.83 -12.83 6.46
CA ILE A 13 8.08 -14.09 6.40
C ILE A 13 7.41 -14.28 5.04
N VAL A 14 6.63 -13.28 4.60
CA VAL A 14 5.85 -13.35 3.36
C VAL A 14 6.76 -13.32 2.13
N GLY A 15 7.94 -12.71 2.27
CA GLY A 15 9.02 -12.76 1.30
C GLY A 15 8.73 -12.00 0.00
N ARG A 16 9.74 -12.06 -0.89
CA ARG A 16 9.68 -11.42 -2.20
C ARG A 16 8.71 -12.10 -3.15
N THR A 17 8.54 -13.40 -3.02
CA THR A 17 7.73 -14.23 -3.91
C THR A 17 6.25 -13.86 -3.82
N SER A 18 5.74 -13.68 -2.60
CA SER A 18 4.36 -13.23 -2.38
C SER A 18 4.13 -11.80 -2.86
N ALA A 19 5.08 -10.89 -2.60
CA ALA A 19 4.98 -9.51 -3.10
C ALA A 19 4.97 -9.47 -4.64
N ASN A 20 5.79 -10.29 -5.30
CA ASN A 20 5.78 -10.42 -6.75
C ASN A 20 4.45 -11.02 -7.25
N SER A 21 3.93 -12.06 -6.59
CA SER A 21 2.63 -12.66 -6.95
C SER A 21 1.49 -11.64 -6.87
N VAL A 22 1.48 -10.77 -5.85
CA VAL A 22 0.52 -9.66 -5.75
C VAL A 22 0.72 -8.65 -6.87
N ALA A 23 1.97 -8.31 -7.21
CA ALA A 23 2.26 -7.39 -8.30
C ALA A 23 1.76 -7.93 -9.65
N TYR A 24 2.03 -9.20 -9.94
CA TYR A 24 1.51 -9.88 -11.14
C TYR A 24 -0.02 -9.95 -11.14
N PHE A 25 -0.65 -10.25 -10.01
CA PHE A 25 -2.11 -10.24 -9.88
C PHE A 25 -2.69 -8.83 -10.17
N ILE A 26 -2.13 -7.77 -9.61
CA ILE A 26 -2.57 -6.39 -9.91
C ILE A 26 -2.41 -6.07 -11.39
N LEU A 27 -1.26 -6.44 -11.98
CA LEU A 27 -0.97 -6.17 -13.39
C LEU A 27 -1.79 -7.04 -14.36
N SER A 28 -2.34 -8.16 -13.90
CA SER A 28 -3.30 -8.96 -14.68
C SER A 28 -4.70 -8.32 -14.75
N LEU A 29 -5.05 -7.52 -13.72
CA LEU A 29 -6.35 -6.83 -13.64
C LEU A 29 -6.34 -5.47 -14.34
N VAL A 30 -5.18 -4.82 -14.39
CA VAL A 30 -5.05 -3.44 -14.88
C VAL A 30 -3.91 -3.38 -15.89
N PRO A 31 -4.09 -2.71 -17.04
CA PRO A 31 -2.99 -2.51 -17.97
C PRO A 31 -1.75 -1.95 -17.27
N PRO A 32 -0.55 -2.50 -17.51
CA PRO A 32 0.66 -2.16 -16.76
C PRO A 32 0.96 -0.66 -16.70
N GLN A 33 0.61 0.08 -17.76
CA GLN A 33 0.78 1.53 -17.81
C GLN A 33 0.01 2.30 -16.71
N PHE A 34 -1.00 1.70 -16.08
CA PHE A 34 -1.77 2.33 -14.99
C PHE A 34 -1.35 1.85 -13.60
N ALA A 35 -0.42 0.90 -13.50
CA ALA A 35 -0.03 0.29 -12.22
C ALA A 35 0.40 1.33 -11.17
N VAL A 36 1.14 2.36 -11.59
CA VAL A 36 1.62 3.42 -10.70
C VAL A 36 0.45 4.25 -10.15
N VAL A 37 -0.55 4.53 -10.98
CA VAL A 37 -1.77 5.26 -10.55
C VAL A 37 -2.61 4.41 -9.62
N VAL A 38 -2.71 3.10 -9.88
CA VAL A 38 -3.41 2.16 -9.00
C VAL A 38 -2.75 2.10 -7.63
N LEU A 39 -1.41 2.08 -7.55
CA LEU A 39 -0.69 2.16 -6.28
C LEU A 39 -1.04 3.44 -5.51
N PHE A 40 -1.12 4.59 -6.18
CA PHE A 40 -1.53 5.86 -5.57
C PHE A 40 -2.95 5.75 -5.00
N VAL A 41 -3.92 5.33 -5.82
CA VAL A 41 -5.34 5.26 -5.45
C VAL A 41 -5.55 4.27 -4.29
N VAL A 42 -4.97 3.07 -4.37
CA VAL A 42 -5.06 2.07 -3.29
C VAL A 42 -4.47 2.62 -1.99
N SER A 43 -3.30 3.27 -2.07
CA SER A 43 -2.67 3.89 -0.90
C SER A 43 -3.53 5.01 -0.30
N CYS A 44 -4.23 5.81 -1.13
CA CYS A 44 -5.19 6.81 -0.65
C CYS A 44 -6.31 6.17 0.17
N PHE A 45 -6.95 5.13 -0.36
CA PHE A 45 -8.07 4.47 0.31
C PHE A 45 -7.65 3.75 1.60
N VAL A 46 -6.55 3.01 1.55
CA VAL A 46 -6.02 2.31 2.74
C VAL A 46 -5.66 3.31 3.83
N SER A 47 -4.97 4.39 3.48
CA SER A 47 -4.56 5.41 4.45
C SER A 47 -5.75 6.18 5.03
N LEU A 48 -6.74 6.50 4.20
CA LEU A 48 -8.00 7.11 4.64
C LEU A 48 -8.71 6.23 5.68
N ALA A 49 -8.77 4.93 5.42
CA ALA A 49 -9.47 3.96 6.26
C ALA A 49 -8.70 3.60 7.53
N MET A 50 -7.37 3.52 7.47
CA MET A 50 -6.52 3.20 8.64
C MET A 50 -6.18 4.41 9.50
N GLY A 51 -6.26 5.62 8.94
CA GLY A 51 -5.89 6.86 9.63
C GLY A 51 -4.39 6.99 9.91
N THR A 52 -3.55 6.38 9.09
CA THR A 52 -2.09 6.46 9.26
C THR A 52 -1.34 6.32 7.93
N SER A 53 -0.60 7.35 7.55
CA SER A 53 0.27 7.31 6.38
C SER A 53 1.45 6.35 6.58
N VAL A 54 2.04 6.34 7.77
CA VAL A 54 3.19 5.45 8.09
C VAL A 54 2.79 3.99 8.00
N GLY A 55 1.63 3.61 8.58
CA GLY A 55 1.10 2.25 8.49
C GLY A 55 0.86 1.83 7.04
N THR A 56 0.24 2.70 6.26
CA THR A 56 -0.03 2.45 4.84
C THR A 56 1.24 2.29 4.01
N ILE A 57 2.22 3.18 4.20
CA ILE A 57 3.52 3.10 3.51
C ILE A 57 4.20 1.77 3.81
N THR A 58 4.25 1.37 5.08
CA THR A 58 4.91 0.10 5.47
C THR A 58 4.23 -1.14 4.87
N LEU A 59 2.92 -1.09 4.66
CA LEU A 59 2.16 -2.18 4.05
C LEU A 59 2.30 -2.23 2.52
N ILE A 60 2.24 -1.08 1.85
CA ILE A 60 2.10 -1.02 0.39
C ILE A 60 3.44 -0.85 -0.33
N VAL A 61 4.47 -0.28 0.29
CA VAL A 61 5.80 -0.12 -0.34
C VAL A 61 6.38 -1.45 -0.85
N PRO A 62 6.28 -2.60 -0.14
CA PRO A 62 6.75 -3.88 -0.69
C PRO A 62 6.06 -4.26 -2.01
N ILE A 63 4.75 -3.98 -2.14
CA ILE A 63 4.00 -4.19 -3.39
C ILE A 63 4.52 -3.22 -4.47
N GLY A 64 4.73 -1.94 -4.13
CA GLY A 64 5.30 -0.95 -5.04
C GLY A 64 6.69 -1.34 -5.56
N VAL A 65 7.54 -1.90 -4.70
CA VAL A 65 8.86 -2.45 -5.08
C VAL A 65 8.72 -3.63 -6.04
N ALA A 66 7.77 -4.54 -5.76
CA ALA A 66 7.50 -5.67 -6.63
C ALA A 66 6.96 -5.21 -8.00
N VAL A 67 6.01 -4.27 -8.02
CA VAL A 67 5.49 -3.67 -9.26
C VAL A 67 6.62 -3.04 -10.07
N ALA A 68 7.53 -2.27 -9.45
CA ALA A 68 8.67 -1.67 -10.14
C ALA A 68 9.56 -2.71 -10.83
N ARG A 69 9.83 -3.85 -10.15
CA ARG A 69 10.65 -4.93 -10.70
C ARG A 69 10.00 -5.64 -11.87
N VAL A 70 8.70 -5.92 -11.75
CA VAL A 70 7.93 -6.70 -12.73
C VAL A 70 7.58 -5.87 -13.96
N SER A 71 7.23 -4.60 -13.79
CA SER A 71 6.79 -3.72 -14.87
C SER A 71 7.90 -2.88 -15.50
N GLY A 72 9.11 -2.90 -14.90
CA GLY A 72 10.23 -2.09 -15.37
C GLY A 72 10.11 -0.59 -15.08
N PHE A 73 9.11 -0.16 -14.30
CA PHE A 73 9.02 1.23 -13.87
C PHE A 73 10.16 1.62 -12.93
N ALA A 74 10.55 2.88 -12.98
CA ALA A 74 11.52 3.43 -12.06
C ALA A 74 11.03 3.29 -10.60
N LEU A 75 11.83 2.63 -9.77
CA LEU A 75 11.50 2.40 -8.35
C LEU A 75 11.07 3.68 -7.59
N PRO A 76 11.74 4.84 -7.76
CA PRO A 76 11.32 6.07 -7.10
C PRO A 76 9.90 6.52 -7.49
N VAL A 77 9.45 6.25 -8.72
CA VAL A 77 8.10 6.62 -9.17
C VAL A 77 7.05 5.74 -8.47
N CYS A 78 7.27 4.43 -8.36
CA CYS A 78 6.37 3.52 -7.66
C CYS A 78 6.30 3.84 -6.15
N ILE A 79 7.45 4.07 -5.50
CA ILE A 79 7.48 4.42 -4.07
C ILE A 79 6.87 5.80 -3.84
N GLY A 80 7.19 6.79 -4.66
CA GLY A 80 6.63 8.14 -4.58
C GLY A 80 5.11 8.14 -4.74
N SER A 81 4.58 7.28 -5.61
CA SER A 81 3.15 7.06 -5.80
C SER A 81 2.48 6.54 -4.51
N VAL A 82 3.06 5.51 -3.88
CA VAL A 82 2.56 4.97 -2.61
C VAL A 82 2.61 6.02 -1.50
N MET A 83 3.74 6.71 -1.37
CA MET A 83 3.92 7.73 -0.32
C MET A 83 2.94 8.89 -0.47
N SER A 84 2.80 9.44 -1.68
CA SER A 84 1.89 10.56 -1.93
C SER A 84 0.43 10.16 -1.73
N GLY A 85 0.03 8.95 -2.16
CA GLY A 85 -1.29 8.41 -1.90
C GLY A 85 -1.57 8.22 -0.40
N ALA A 86 -0.62 7.64 0.33
CA ALA A 86 -0.75 7.44 1.77
C ALA A 86 -0.87 8.78 2.53
N MET A 87 -0.08 9.78 2.17
CA MET A 87 -0.15 11.11 2.79
C MET A 87 -1.47 11.82 2.47
N PHE A 88 -1.96 11.69 1.24
CA PHE A 88 -3.26 12.26 0.86
C PHE A 88 -4.40 11.63 1.67
N GLY A 89 -4.43 10.28 1.76
CA GLY A 89 -5.46 9.56 2.50
C GLY A 89 -5.46 9.90 4.00
N ASP A 90 -4.28 9.96 4.62
CA ASP A 90 -4.11 10.32 6.03
C ASP A 90 -4.63 11.74 6.33
N ASN A 91 -4.33 12.70 5.46
CA ASN A 91 -4.81 14.06 5.59
C ASN A 91 -6.34 14.19 5.56
N LEU A 92 -7.03 13.29 4.87
CA LEU A 92 -8.49 13.27 4.78
C LEU A 92 -9.15 12.30 5.76
N SER A 93 -8.38 11.54 6.54
CA SER A 93 -8.92 10.60 7.51
C SER A 93 -9.52 11.30 8.72
N PHE A 94 -10.72 10.84 9.14
CA PHE A 94 -11.37 11.27 10.38
C PHE A 94 -10.79 10.61 11.63
N ILE A 95 -10.03 9.53 11.46
CA ILE A 95 -9.46 8.73 12.56
C ILE A 95 -7.94 8.88 12.67
N SER A 96 -7.34 9.77 11.88
CA SER A 96 -5.90 10.06 11.94
C SER A 96 -5.54 10.73 13.27
N ASP A 97 -4.61 10.13 14.02
CA ASP A 97 -4.14 10.64 15.31
C ASP A 97 -3.59 12.07 15.18
N THR A 98 -2.84 12.35 14.12
CA THR A 98 -2.27 13.69 13.87
C THR A 98 -3.36 14.71 13.57
N THR A 99 -4.39 14.33 12.83
CA THR A 99 -5.54 15.15 12.52
C THR A 99 -6.38 15.43 13.78
N ILE A 100 -6.66 14.42 14.59
CA ILE A 100 -7.40 14.56 15.85
C ILE A 100 -6.63 15.47 16.80
N ALA A 101 -5.32 15.28 16.95
CA ALA A 101 -4.48 16.10 17.80
C ALA A 101 -4.48 17.58 17.34
N ALA A 102 -4.38 17.82 16.04
CA ALA A 102 -4.41 19.17 15.48
C ALA A 102 -5.77 19.86 15.70
N CYS A 103 -6.88 19.18 15.44
CA CYS A 103 -8.22 19.73 15.65
C CYS A 103 -8.49 20.04 17.13
N ASN A 104 -8.12 19.11 18.03
CA ASN A 104 -8.27 19.32 19.47
C ASN A 104 -7.40 20.50 19.97
N GLY A 105 -6.17 20.61 19.44
CA GLY A 105 -5.27 21.69 19.81
C GLY A 105 -5.73 23.08 19.34
N GLN A 106 -6.43 23.14 18.21
CA GLN A 106 -6.98 24.38 17.62
C GLN A 106 -8.43 24.65 18.03
N GLY A 107 -9.10 23.71 18.70
CA GLY A 107 -10.51 23.84 19.09
C GLY A 107 -11.48 23.87 17.90
N CYS A 108 -11.13 23.24 16.77
CA CYS A 108 -11.99 23.15 15.59
C CYS A 108 -12.67 21.78 15.48
N GLU A 109 -13.79 21.72 14.77
CA GLU A 109 -14.47 20.47 14.51
C GLU A 109 -13.78 19.67 13.37
N MET A 110 -13.72 18.35 13.52
CA MET A 110 -13.15 17.44 12.49
C MET A 110 -13.84 17.58 11.14
N LYS A 111 -15.15 17.85 11.14
CA LYS A 111 -15.95 18.03 9.92
C LYS A 111 -15.51 19.26 9.13
N ASP A 112 -15.23 20.37 9.81
CA ASP A 112 -14.79 21.62 9.18
C ASP A 112 -13.38 21.42 8.60
N LYS A 113 -12.48 20.83 9.37
CA LYS A 113 -11.13 20.47 8.91
C LYS A 113 -11.18 19.59 7.67
N PHE A 114 -12.03 18.55 7.67
CA PHE A 114 -12.17 17.68 6.51
C PHE A 114 -12.60 18.45 5.26
N LYS A 115 -13.62 19.28 5.38
CA LYS A 115 -14.13 20.08 4.28
C LYS A 115 -13.05 20.99 3.69
N GLU A 116 -12.37 21.75 4.53
CA GLU A 116 -11.29 22.66 4.08
C GLU A 116 -10.12 21.86 3.45
N ASN A 117 -9.66 20.82 4.12
CA ASN A 117 -8.57 19.99 3.59
C ASN A 117 -8.92 19.30 2.28
N PHE A 118 -10.17 18.88 2.09
CA PHE A 118 -10.59 18.24 0.84
C PHE A 118 -10.39 19.18 -0.35
N PHE A 119 -10.83 20.43 -0.23
CA PHE A 119 -10.67 21.42 -1.30
C PHE A 119 -9.23 21.85 -1.53
N ILE A 120 -8.38 21.81 -0.51
CA ILE A 120 -6.94 22.12 -0.62
C ILE A 120 -6.19 20.95 -1.22
N ALA A 121 -6.46 19.73 -0.77
CA ALA A 121 -5.72 18.54 -1.15
C ALA A 121 -6.16 17.95 -2.51
N LEU A 122 -7.43 18.11 -2.89
CA LEU A 122 -7.98 17.55 -4.12
C LEU A 122 -7.25 18.03 -5.39
N PRO A 123 -6.97 19.34 -5.59
CA PRO A 123 -6.18 19.78 -6.74
C PRO A 123 -4.79 19.16 -6.79
N ALA A 124 -4.13 19.00 -5.64
CA ALA A 124 -2.82 18.34 -5.55
C ALA A 124 -2.90 16.85 -5.91
N ALA A 125 -3.96 16.16 -5.48
CA ALA A 125 -4.18 14.75 -5.85
C ALA A 125 -4.43 14.59 -7.35
N ILE A 126 -5.26 15.47 -7.96
CA ILE A 126 -5.49 15.46 -9.40
C ILE A 126 -4.19 15.71 -10.17
N ALA A 127 -3.42 16.72 -9.76
CA ALA A 127 -2.11 17.01 -10.35
C ALA A 127 -1.16 15.80 -10.22
N SER A 128 -1.13 15.14 -9.06
CA SER A 128 -0.33 13.93 -8.83
C SER A 128 -0.75 12.80 -9.77
N ILE A 129 -2.05 12.54 -9.91
CA ILE A 129 -2.55 11.50 -10.83
C ILE A 129 -2.15 11.83 -12.27
N VAL A 130 -2.28 13.08 -12.72
CA VAL A 130 -1.89 13.49 -14.08
C VAL A 130 -0.38 13.30 -14.29
N ILE A 131 0.45 13.72 -13.33
CA ILE A 131 1.90 13.54 -13.40
C ILE A 131 2.25 12.05 -13.44
N LEU A 132 1.66 11.24 -12.57
CA LEU A 132 1.89 9.80 -12.52
C LEU A 132 1.44 9.11 -13.81
N LEU A 133 0.33 9.51 -14.42
CA LEU A 133 -0.11 9.03 -15.73
C LEU A 133 0.89 9.38 -16.82
N VAL A 134 1.35 10.63 -16.89
CA VAL A 134 2.34 11.06 -17.88
C VAL A 134 3.65 10.31 -17.71
N LEU A 135 4.14 10.16 -16.48
CA LEU A 135 5.36 9.41 -16.18
C LEU A 135 5.19 7.93 -16.50
N SER A 136 4.04 7.36 -16.21
CA SER A 136 3.73 5.97 -16.49
C SER A 136 3.73 5.68 -17.99
N VAL A 137 3.01 6.48 -18.77
CA VAL A 137 2.95 6.31 -20.23
C VAL A 137 4.31 6.54 -20.90
N LYS A 138 5.09 7.56 -20.46
CA LYS A 138 6.42 7.85 -21.03
C LYS A 138 7.48 6.81 -20.71
N ASN A 139 7.43 6.21 -19.51
CA ASN A 139 8.45 5.29 -19.04
C ASN A 139 8.06 3.80 -19.24
N TYR A 140 6.90 3.54 -19.82
CA TYR A 140 6.49 2.18 -20.10
C TYR A 140 7.18 1.67 -21.37
N ASN A 141 8.17 0.82 -21.20
CA ASN A 141 8.96 0.24 -22.29
C ASN A 141 8.39 -1.08 -22.85
N GLY A 142 7.12 -1.40 -22.55
CA GLY A 142 6.45 -2.59 -23.10
C GLY A 142 6.94 -3.94 -22.56
N GLY A 143 7.75 -3.95 -21.55
CA GLY A 143 8.39 -5.15 -20.99
C GLY A 143 7.65 -5.79 -19.84
N PHE A 144 6.34 -6.10 -19.99
CA PHE A 144 5.66 -6.93 -19.00
C PHE A 144 6.01 -8.41 -19.27
N ILE A 145 6.75 -9.03 -18.37
CA ILE A 145 6.99 -10.48 -18.37
C ILE A 145 5.86 -11.10 -17.57
N GLU A 146 4.97 -11.79 -18.27
CA GLU A 146 3.88 -12.54 -17.62
C GLU A 146 4.48 -13.82 -17.02
N GLU A 147 4.79 -13.79 -15.73
CA GLU A 147 5.15 -15.01 -14.98
C GLU A 147 3.91 -15.59 -14.30
N LYS A 148 3.91 -16.90 -14.16
CA LYS A 148 2.89 -17.62 -13.40
C LYS A 148 2.99 -17.18 -11.94
N TYR A 149 1.94 -16.59 -11.41
CA TYR A 149 1.83 -16.25 -10.01
C TYR A 149 0.96 -17.28 -9.26
N ASP A 150 1.27 -17.49 -8.01
CA ASP A 150 0.51 -18.38 -7.15
C ASP A 150 -0.50 -17.57 -6.33
N LEU A 151 -1.78 -17.78 -6.60
CA LEU A 151 -2.87 -17.09 -5.88
C LEU A 151 -2.83 -17.34 -4.37
N ILE A 152 -2.37 -18.51 -3.92
CA ILE A 152 -2.27 -18.83 -2.50
C ILE A 152 -1.27 -17.90 -1.82
N GLN A 153 -0.17 -17.59 -2.49
CA GLN A 153 0.85 -16.67 -1.97
C GLN A 153 0.39 -15.20 -1.94
N THR A 154 -0.64 -14.83 -2.69
CA THR A 154 -1.20 -13.46 -2.63
C THR A 154 -2.07 -13.24 -1.39
N VAL A 155 -2.60 -14.31 -0.78
CA VAL A 155 -3.58 -14.24 0.31
C VAL A 155 -3.13 -13.37 1.49
N PRO A 156 -1.89 -13.45 2.03
CA PRO A 156 -1.48 -12.61 3.15
C PRO A 156 -1.57 -11.11 2.84
N TYR A 157 -1.15 -10.69 1.63
CA TYR A 157 -1.25 -9.29 1.21
C TYR A 157 -2.69 -8.86 0.96
N ILE A 158 -3.52 -9.73 0.39
CA ILE A 158 -4.95 -9.43 0.18
C ILE A 158 -5.65 -9.23 1.51
N LEU A 159 -5.38 -10.09 2.52
CA LEU A 159 -5.93 -9.93 3.87
C LEU A 159 -5.49 -8.62 4.51
N VAL A 160 -4.23 -8.26 4.38
CA VAL A 160 -3.67 -7.00 4.87
C VAL A 160 -4.33 -5.80 4.17
N LEU A 161 -4.48 -5.84 2.84
CA LEU A 161 -5.15 -4.78 2.08
C LEU A 161 -6.62 -4.64 2.45
N ILE A 162 -7.36 -5.75 2.55
CA ILE A 162 -8.76 -5.75 2.97
C ILE A 162 -8.89 -5.20 4.39
N GLY A 163 -8.05 -5.66 5.33
CA GLY A 163 -8.02 -5.16 6.70
C GLY A 163 -7.74 -3.65 6.76
N GLY A 164 -6.82 -3.16 5.91
CA GLY A 164 -6.54 -1.74 5.77
C GLY A 164 -7.73 -0.95 5.21
N ILE A 165 -8.38 -1.44 4.16
CA ILE A 165 -9.55 -0.79 3.54
C ILE A 165 -10.75 -0.73 4.51
N ILE A 166 -10.96 -1.78 5.32
CA ILE A 166 -12.01 -1.82 6.36
C ILE A 166 -11.70 -0.84 7.51
N GLY A 167 -10.43 -0.42 7.66
CA GLY A 167 -10.01 0.51 8.72
C GLY A 167 -9.65 -0.18 10.03
N PHE A 168 -9.23 -1.44 10.00
CA PHE A 168 -8.70 -2.10 11.19
C PHE A 168 -7.37 -1.45 11.62
N ASN A 169 -7.11 -1.53 12.93
CA ASN A 169 -5.85 -1.04 13.47
C ASN A 169 -4.64 -1.73 12.81
N VAL A 170 -3.63 -0.94 12.42
CA VAL A 170 -2.45 -1.40 11.70
C VAL A 170 -1.73 -2.58 12.38
N PHE A 171 -1.73 -2.63 13.72
CA PHE A 171 -1.14 -3.75 14.48
C PHE A 171 -1.87 -5.06 14.22
N PHE A 172 -3.21 -5.05 14.27
CA PHE A 172 -4.02 -6.24 13.97
C PHE A 172 -3.85 -6.69 12.52
N VAL A 173 -3.81 -5.74 11.59
CA VAL A 173 -3.61 -6.01 10.17
C VAL A 173 -2.26 -6.69 9.93
N LEU A 174 -1.18 -6.16 10.51
CA LEU A 174 0.15 -6.74 10.39
C LEU A 174 0.25 -8.12 11.04
N ILE A 175 -0.30 -8.29 12.25
CA ILE A 175 -0.30 -9.58 12.96
C ILE A 175 -1.06 -10.63 12.13
N THR A 176 -2.23 -10.28 11.60
CA THR A 176 -3.01 -11.18 10.74
C THR A 176 -2.23 -11.56 9.47
N GLY A 177 -1.54 -10.59 8.86
CA GLY A 177 -0.66 -10.84 7.71
C GLY A 177 0.51 -11.77 8.05
N ILE A 178 1.17 -11.57 9.19
CA ILE A 178 2.26 -12.41 9.69
C ILE A 178 1.77 -13.85 9.90
N LEU A 179 0.68 -14.02 10.65
CA LEU A 179 0.13 -15.35 10.96
C LEU A 179 -0.31 -16.10 9.70
N SER A 180 -1.08 -15.44 8.83
CA SER A 180 -1.52 -16.05 7.56
C SER A 180 -0.35 -16.36 6.63
N GLY A 181 0.63 -15.47 6.56
CA GLY A 181 1.86 -15.66 5.80
C GLY A 181 2.68 -16.84 6.30
N SER A 182 2.89 -16.92 7.62
CA SER A 182 3.61 -18.07 8.23
C SER A 182 2.95 -19.40 7.92
N VAL A 183 1.62 -19.49 8.08
CA VAL A 183 0.87 -20.72 7.80
C VAL A 183 1.00 -21.10 6.31
N ILE A 184 0.86 -20.15 5.40
CA ILE A 184 0.94 -20.43 3.96
C ILE A 184 2.37 -20.83 3.56
N MET A 185 3.40 -20.13 4.06
CA MET A 185 4.79 -20.43 3.72
C MET A 185 5.24 -21.80 4.23
N ILE A 186 4.75 -22.23 5.41
CA ILE A 186 4.97 -23.59 5.92
C ILE A 186 4.20 -24.61 5.06
N ALA A 187 2.92 -24.36 4.78
CA ALA A 187 2.07 -25.28 4.03
C ALA A 187 2.55 -25.49 2.59
N THR A 188 3.16 -24.45 1.98
CA THR A 188 3.77 -24.56 0.64
C THR A 188 5.20 -25.08 0.64
N GLY A 189 5.77 -25.34 1.83
CA GLY A 189 7.15 -25.86 1.98
C GLY A 189 8.23 -24.83 1.63
N MET A 190 7.91 -23.56 1.58
CA MET A 190 8.88 -22.48 1.28
C MET A 190 9.76 -22.11 2.47
N ILE A 191 9.25 -22.29 3.69
CA ILE A 191 9.96 -22.03 4.93
C ILE A 191 9.78 -23.21 5.85
N ALA A 192 10.86 -23.70 6.45
CA ALA A 192 10.77 -24.72 7.49
C ALA A 192 10.23 -24.11 8.79
N PRO A 193 9.45 -24.87 9.60
CA PRO A 193 8.93 -24.36 10.88
C PRO A 193 10.01 -23.90 11.85
N THR A 194 11.25 -24.35 11.65
CA THR A 194 12.43 -23.98 12.46
C THR A 194 13.06 -22.65 12.08
N ASP A 195 12.65 -22.06 10.95
CA ASP A 195 13.26 -20.84 10.37
C ASP A 195 12.34 -19.60 10.56
N LEU A 196 11.22 -19.78 11.30
CA LEU A 196 10.32 -18.72 11.74
C LEU A 196 10.74 -18.17 13.10
#